data_b11b7a2e81206fc4c0050c6db8ef4387
#
_entry.id   b11b7a2e81206fc4c0050c6db8ef4387
#
_cell.length_a   1.000
_cell.length_b   1.000
_cell.length_c   1.000
_cell.angle_alpha   90.00
_cell.angle_beta   90.00
_cell.angle_gamma   90.00
#
_symmetry.space_group_name_H-M   'P 1'
#
loop_
_entity.id
_entity.type
_entity.pdbx_description
1 polymer ?
#
loop_
_entity_poly.entity_id
_entity_poly.type
_entity_poly.pdbx_seq_one_letter_code
_entity_poly.pdbx_strand_id
1 'polypeptide(L)'
;MTEFRPYFIVGLPRSRTAWLANLLTVPGQSFCWHEGEAGHGGLEKLVEKMKRRPESRVGNASSGIACYGDDVYRLLPEARYIIIERDLESAKQALKETADELFDVDKIWPQIVKRFNLFVESLSEHYVLKIRYEALHEEETCTNIWDFATGELPWDSERWEMLSKLNVQVDVETRPTQCAVMSPSEQNTPSQKPVAADIIPDCHEEYYRIIRQFLPTQAVDWVHQACRIARFWDHVVDGDPISKLEAEMSFQALLFDWPEMPFYKDFGPQLRSAVKRSIFEWRNGNAWDLCYRLPMMAAISAGDIEKFHELAPRLKEVINLIIKEDTLWDQ
;
A
#
# COMPACT_ATOMS: atom_id res chain seq x y z
N MET A 1 0.96 3.99 -31.69
CA MET A 1 1.18 3.37 -30.36
C MET A 1 2.38 4.08 -29.76
N THR A 2 2.22 4.73 -28.62
CA THR A 2 3.34 5.33 -27.88
C THR A 2 4.25 4.21 -27.37
N GLU A 3 5.55 4.36 -27.58
CA GLU A 3 6.55 3.40 -27.16
C GLU A 3 6.54 3.24 -25.63
N PHE A 4 6.48 2.01 -25.14
CA PHE A 4 6.57 1.70 -23.72
C PHE A 4 7.98 2.00 -23.21
N ARG A 5 8.10 2.85 -22.19
CA ARG A 5 9.38 3.30 -21.62
C ARG A 5 9.40 3.06 -20.12
N PRO A 6 9.83 1.87 -19.69
CA PRO A 6 9.93 1.55 -18.29
C PRO A 6 11.15 2.22 -17.63
N TYR A 7 11.01 2.57 -16.34
CA TYR A 7 12.11 3.07 -15.54
C TYR A 7 12.03 2.59 -14.08
N PHE A 8 13.19 2.50 -13.44
CA PHE A 8 13.31 2.19 -12.02
C PHE A 8 14.11 3.25 -11.29
N ILE A 9 13.64 3.64 -10.13
CA ILE A 9 14.36 4.49 -9.19
C ILE A 9 14.79 3.61 -8.03
N VAL A 10 16.10 3.46 -7.85
CA VAL A 10 16.69 2.56 -6.88
C VAL A 10 17.62 3.33 -5.96
N GLY A 11 17.48 3.15 -4.68
CA GLY A 11 18.32 3.76 -3.66
C GLY A 11 18.35 2.92 -2.41
N LEU A 12 19.24 3.24 -1.52
CA LEU A 12 19.19 2.68 -0.16
C LEU A 12 17.86 3.07 0.53
N PRO A 13 17.39 2.31 1.51
CA PRO A 13 16.22 2.70 2.29
C PRO A 13 16.31 4.15 2.77
N ARG A 14 15.19 4.87 2.78
CA ARG A 14 15.11 6.30 3.17
C ARG A 14 15.78 7.28 2.19
N SER A 15 15.93 6.92 0.92
CA SER A 15 16.48 7.76 -0.14
C SER A 15 15.43 8.50 -0.97
N ARG A 16 14.32 8.93 -0.36
CA ARG A 16 13.22 9.69 -0.99
C ARG A 16 12.54 8.99 -2.18
N THR A 17 12.58 7.67 -2.25
CA THR A 17 11.93 6.91 -3.34
C THR A 17 10.43 7.18 -3.43
N ALA A 18 9.73 7.29 -2.29
CA ALA A 18 8.30 7.65 -2.24
C ALA A 18 8.04 9.06 -2.83
N TRP A 19 8.88 10.04 -2.48
CA TRP A 19 8.78 11.39 -2.99
C TRP A 19 8.98 11.45 -4.51
N LEU A 20 9.99 10.74 -5.02
CA LEU A 20 10.26 10.64 -6.45
C LEU A 20 9.15 9.91 -7.21
N ALA A 21 8.56 8.87 -6.63
CA ALA A 21 7.39 8.21 -7.23
C ALA A 21 6.23 9.20 -7.43
N ASN A 22 5.97 10.04 -6.43
CA ASN A 22 4.96 11.10 -6.53
C ASN A 22 5.34 12.16 -7.58
N LEU A 23 6.60 12.61 -7.61
CA LEU A 23 7.06 13.58 -8.60
C LEU A 23 6.81 13.08 -10.04
N LEU A 24 7.13 11.82 -10.32
CA LEU A 24 7.06 11.23 -11.65
C LEU A 24 5.68 10.64 -12.02
N THR A 25 4.69 10.74 -11.14
CA THR A 25 3.32 10.30 -11.45
C THR A 25 2.49 11.49 -11.93
N VAL A 26 2.18 11.52 -13.23
CA VAL A 26 1.34 12.53 -13.89
C VAL A 26 0.14 11.84 -14.51
N PRO A 27 -1.09 12.13 -14.08
CA PRO A 27 -2.28 11.46 -14.55
C PRO A 27 -2.36 11.38 -16.09
N GLY A 28 -2.56 10.17 -16.60
CA GLY A 28 -2.70 9.91 -18.05
C GLY A 28 -1.41 10.04 -18.88
N GLN A 29 -0.27 10.41 -18.29
CA GLN A 29 0.99 10.64 -19.01
C GLN A 29 2.13 9.76 -18.50
N SER A 30 2.36 9.71 -17.20
CA SER A 30 3.40 8.93 -16.53
C SER A 30 2.89 8.37 -15.21
N PHE A 31 3.31 7.17 -14.87
CA PHE A 31 2.93 6.55 -13.61
C PHE A 31 4.15 5.87 -12.94
N CYS A 32 4.34 6.11 -11.66
CA CYS A 32 5.41 5.51 -10.89
C CYS A 32 4.90 4.92 -9.58
N TRP A 33 5.03 3.60 -9.39
CA TRP A 33 4.76 2.98 -8.10
C TRP A 33 5.85 3.32 -7.10
N HIS A 34 5.47 3.35 -5.84
CA HIS A 34 6.40 3.22 -4.73
C HIS A 34 6.29 1.80 -4.16
N GLU A 35 7.42 1.07 -4.15
CA GLU A 35 7.50 -0.33 -3.68
C GLU A 35 6.49 -1.27 -4.36
N GLY A 36 6.28 -1.07 -5.66
CA GLY A 36 5.29 -1.83 -6.43
C GLY A 36 5.54 -3.34 -6.44
N GLU A 37 6.80 -3.79 -6.42
CA GLU A 37 7.16 -5.20 -6.34
C GLU A 37 6.66 -5.85 -5.03
N ALA A 38 6.73 -5.13 -3.92
CA ALA A 38 6.18 -5.59 -2.65
C ALA A 38 4.65 -5.62 -2.70
N GLY A 39 4.04 -4.58 -3.29
CA GLY A 39 2.59 -4.46 -3.43
C GLY A 39 1.96 -5.48 -4.38
N HIS A 40 2.68 -5.94 -5.39
CA HIS A 40 2.16 -6.88 -6.41
C HIS A 40 2.63 -8.33 -6.24
N GLY A 41 3.40 -8.63 -5.20
CA GLY A 41 3.86 -9.99 -4.92
C GLY A 41 5.03 -10.43 -5.80
N GLY A 42 5.93 -9.51 -6.12
CA GLY A 42 7.20 -9.75 -6.77
C GLY A 42 7.38 -9.00 -8.09
N LEU A 43 8.62 -9.04 -8.59
CA LEU A 43 9.05 -8.31 -9.76
C LEU A 43 8.30 -8.70 -11.04
N GLU A 44 8.10 -9.99 -11.31
CA GLU A 44 7.43 -10.47 -12.52
C GLU A 44 6.01 -9.91 -12.66
N LYS A 45 5.25 -9.95 -11.55
CA LYS A 45 3.89 -9.42 -11.52
C LYS A 45 3.86 -7.88 -11.65
N LEU A 46 4.84 -7.20 -11.05
CA LEU A 46 5.01 -5.76 -11.25
C LEU A 46 5.23 -5.46 -12.73
N VAL A 47 6.15 -6.17 -13.39
CA VAL A 47 6.45 -5.98 -14.82
C VAL A 47 5.23 -6.23 -15.70
N GLU A 48 4.44 -7.27 -15.41
CA GLU A 48 3.16 -7.48 -16.10
C GLU A 48 2.19 -6.30 -15.92
N LYS A 49 2.10 -5.76 -14.72
CA LYS A 49 1.27 -4.58 -14.43
C LYS A 49 1.80 -3.35 -15.17
N MET A 50 3.12 -3.13 -15.19
CA MET A 50 3.74 -2.04 -15.95
C MET A 50 3.36 -2.10 -17.44
N LYS A 51 3.46 -3.27 -18.06
CA LYS A 51 3.11 -3.48 -19.47
C LYS A 51 1.62 -3.29 -19.80
N ARG A 52 0.74 -3.38 -18.80
CA ARG A 52 -0.72 -3.20 -18.97
C ARG A 52 -1.19 -1.77 -18.70
N ARG A 53 -0.32 -0.89 -18.24
CA ARG A 53 -0.70 0.51 -17.98
C ARG A 53 -1.00 1.25 -19.29
N PRO A 54 -1.99 2.17 -19.26
CA PRO A 54 -2.29 3.01 -20.43
C PRO A 54 -1.18 4.06 -20.70
N GLU A 55 -0.44 4.46 -19.65
CA GLU A 55 0.67 5.38 -19.77
C GLU A 55 1.86 4.68 -20.45
N SER A 56 2.54 5.37 -21.33
CA SER A 56 3.73 4.84 -22.00
C SER A 56 5.00 4.91 -21.13
N ARG A 57 5.00 5.79 -20.13
CA ARG A 57 6.10 6.02 -19.20
C ARG A 57 5.70 5.48 -17.85
N VAL A 58 6.27 4.34 -17.48
CA VAL A 58 5.83 3.60 -16.30
C VAL A 58 7.05 3.21 -15.48
N GLY A 59 7.05 3.60 -14.21
CA GLY A 59 8.17 3.36 -13.33
C GLY A 59 7.83 2.70 -12.00
N ASN A 60 8.88 2.37 -11.29
CA ASN A 60 8.82 1.91 -9.91
C ASN A 60 9.99 2.47 -9.10
N ALA A 61 9.71 3.05 -7.97
CA ALA A 61 10.69 3.64 -7.07
C ALA A 61 10.75 2.80 -5.78
N SER A 62 11.85 2.10 -5.57
CA SER A 62 11.98 1.19 -4.43
C SER A 62 13.43 0.85 -4.10
N SER A 63 13.71 0.69 -2.81
CA SER A 63 14.96 0.09 -2.35
C SER A 63 14.98 -1.43 -2.53
N GLY A 64 13.82 -2.07 -2.60
CA GLY A 64 13.68 -3.52 -2.76
C GLY A 64 14.09 -4.06 -4.12
N ILE A 65 14.07 -3.23 -5.16
CA ILE A 65 14.47 -3.64 -6.53
C ILE A 65 15.90 -4.18 -6.57
N ALA A 66 16.82 -3.65 -5.80
CA ALA A 66 18.19 -4.14 -5.71
C ALA A 66 18.29 -5.62 -5.26
N CYS A 67 17.25 -6.16 -4.63
CA CYS A 67 17.22 -7.55 -4.22
C CYS A 67 16.99 -8.54 -5.37
N TYR A 68 16.52 -8.07 -6.50
CA TYR A 68 16.23 -8.91 -7.67
C TYR A 68 17.42 -9.02 -8.63
N GLY A 69 18.46 -8.20 -8.46
CA GLY A 69 19.67 -8.26 -9.27
C GLY A 69 19.38 -8.23 -10.78
N ASP A 70 20.00 -9.14 -11.52
CA ASP A 70 19.91 -9.21 -12.97
C ASP A 70 18.50 -9.55 -13.51
N ASP A 71 17.59 -10.06 -12.67
CA ASP A 71 16.23 -10.39 -13.09
C ASP A 71 15.47 -9.14 -13.58
N VAL A 72 15.77 -7.97 -13.03
CA VAL A 72 15.16 -6.70 -13.47
C VAL A 72 15.53 -6.41 -14.91
N TYR A 73 16.83 -6.49 -15.22
CA TYR A 73 17.35 -6.27 -16.55
C TYR A 73 16.87 -7.34 -17.55
N ARG A 74 16.81 -8.61 -17.13
CA ARG A 74 16.31 -9.69 -17.97
C ARG A 74 14.84 -9.53 -18.36
N LEU A 75 14.00 -9.03 -17.45
CA LEU A 75 12.56 -8.84 -17.70
C LEU A 75 12.24 -7.56 -18.46
N LEU A 76 13.08 -6.51 -18.33
CA LEU A 76 12.94 -5.21 -18.96
C LEU A 76 14.32 -4.67 -19.37
N PRO A 77 14.95 -5.22 -20.42
CA PRO A 77 16.31 -4.85 -20.84
C PRO A 77 16.40 -3.39 -21.32
N GLU A 78 15.29 -2.81 -21.75
CA GLU A 78 15.18 -1.42 -22.19
C GLU A 78 14.89 -0.42 -21.05
N ALA A 79 14.76 -0.91 -19.81
CA ALA A 79 14.46 -0.05 -18.68
C ALA A 79 15.59 0.94 -18.39
N ARG A 80 15.23 2.14 -17.98
CA ARG A 80 16.14 3.15 -17.47
C ARG A 80 16.24 3.06 -15.95
N TYR A 81 17.44 3.32 -15.43
CA TYR A 81 17.69 3.23 -13.99
C TYR A 81 18.15 4.57 -13.45
N ILE A 82 17.48 5.05 -12.41
CA ILE A 82 17.86 6.23 -11.66
C ILE A 82 18.37 5.74 -10.31
N ILE A 83 19.64 5.91 -10.05
CA ILE A 83 20.31 5.45 -8.85
C ILE A 83 20.49 6.63 -7.92
N ILE A 84 19.90 6.56 -6.73
CA ILE A 84 20.04 7.57 -5.69
C ILE A 84 21.17 7.15 -4.76
N GLU A 85 22.29 7.83 -4.90
CA GLU A 85 23.47 7.65 -4.06
C GLU A 85 23.31 8.49 -2.79
N ARG A 86 23.37 7.84 -1.63
CA ARG A 86 23.27 8.47 -0.31
C ARG A 86 24.41 7.99 0.56
N ASP A 87 24.89 8.86 1.46
CA ASP A 87 25.85 8.48 2.48
C ASP A 87 25.34 7.29 3.29
N LEU A 88 26.18 6.27 3.45
CA LEU A 88 25.79 4.98 4.03
C LEU A 88 25.40 5.10 5.50
N GLU A 89 26.12 5.91 6.28
CA GLU A 89 25.83 6.07 7.70
C GLU A 89 24.55 6.89 7.90
N SER A 90 24.37 7.95 7.11
CA SER A 90 23.14 8.77 7.12
C SER A 90 21.91 7.95 6.72
N ALA A 91 22.03 7.08 5.73
CA ALA A 91 20.94 6.18 5.30
C ALA A 91 20.61 5.14 6.38
N LYS A 92 21.65 4.55 7.00
CA LYS A 92 21.53 3.59 8.09
C LYS A 92 20.84 4.22 9.31
N GLN A 93 21.30 5.40 9.71
CA GLN A 93 20.73 6.12 10.85
C GLN A 93 19.25 6.44 10.62
N ALA A 94 18.90 6.96 9.44
CA ALA A 94 17.52 7.25 9.08
C ALA A 94 16.63 5.98 9.03
N LEU A 95 17.19 4.83 8.67
CA LEU A 95 16.47 3.56 8.72
C LEU A 95 16.27 3.11 10.18
N LYS A 96 17.27 3.25 11.06
CA LYS A 96 17.14 2.95 12.48
C LYS A 96 16.03 3.77 13.14
N GLU A 97 16.00 5.07 12.90
CA GLU A 97 14.97 5.97 13.46
C GLU A 97 13.54 5.58 13.11
N THR A 98 13.36 4.80 12.05
CA THR A 98 12.02 4.48 11.54
C THR A 98 11.66 3.01 11.60
N ALA A 99 12.62 2.12 11.77
CA ALA A 99 12.39 0.69 11.61
C ALA A 99 13.15 -0.20 12.62
N ASP A 100 13.91 0.37 13.55
CA ASP A 100 14.70 -0.42 14.52
C ASP A 100 13.80 -1.26 15.45
N GLU A 101 12.57 -0.82 15.67
CA GLU A 101 11.56 -1.59 16.42
C GLU A 101 11.01 -2.78 15.62
N LEU A 102 11.14 -2.76 14.29
CA LEU A 102 10.60 -3.80 13.41
C LEU A 102 11.61 -4.91 13.13
N PHE A 103 12.89 -4.56 13.08
CA PHE A 103 14.00 -5.48 12.80
C PHE A 103 15.34 -4.86 13.19
N ASP A 104 16.30 -5.70 13.55
CA ASP A 104 17.68 -5.31 13.88
C ASP A 104 18.39 -4.76 12.63
N VAL A 105 18.40 -3.43 12.51
CA VAL A 105 19.00 -2.71 11.37
C VAL A 105 20.50 -3.01 11.27
N ASP A 106 21.23 -3.09 12.37
CA ASP A 106 22.67 -3.35 12.34
C ASP A 106 22.99 -4.71 11.71
N LYS A 107 22.15 -5.69 11.98
CA LYS A 107 22.32 -7.05 11.45
C LYS A 107 22.04 -7.15 9.96
N ILE A 108 21.03 -6.44 9.46
CA ILE A 108 20.62 -6.55 8.04
C ILE A 108 21.30 -5.55 7.12
N TRP A 109 21.81 -4.43 7.66
CA TRP A 109 22.40 -3.34 6.89
C TRP A 109 23.53 -3.78 5.95
N PRO A 110 24.51 -4.59 6.37
CA PRO A 110 25.58 -5.04 5.47
C PRO A 110 25.05 -5.79 4.24
N GLN A 111 23.95 -6.54 4.39
CA GLN A 111 23.35 -7.27 3.29
C GLN A 111 22.60 -6.33 2.33
N ILE A 112 21.92 -5.30 2.86
CA ILE A 112 21.25 -4.28 2.06
C ILE A 112 22.26 -3.55 1.19
N VAL A 113 23.34 -3.06 1.79
CA VAL A 113 24.43 -2.35 1.07
C VAL A 113 25.09 -3.26 0.04
N LYS A 114 25.40 -4.50 0.40
CA LYS A 114 25.98 -5.46 -0.55
C LYS A 114 25.08 -5.68 -1.76
N ARG A 115 23.79 -5.91 -1.56
CA ARG A 115 22.84 -6.13 -2.67
C ARG A 115 22.70 -4.89 -3.54
N PHE A 116 22.61 -3.72 -2.94
CA PHE A 116 22.56 -2.45 -3.66
C PHE A 116 23.80 -2.25 -4.54
N ASN A 117 24.99 -2.46 -4.00
CA ASN A 117 26.24 -2.29 -4.77
C ASN A 117 26.33 -3.30 -5.91
N LEU A 118 26.05 -4.59 -5.67
CA LEU A 118 26.03 -5.60 -6.71
C LEU A 118 25.04 -5.27 -7.82
N PHE A 119 23.85 -4.77 -7.47
CA PHE A 119 22.86 -4.34 -8.44
C PHE A 119 23.38 -3.17 -9.28
N VAL A 120 23.94 -2.13 -8.66
CA VAL A 120 24.48 -0.98 -9.37
C VAL A 120 25.64 -1.36 -10.30
N GLU A 121 26.52 -2.29 -9.87
CA GLU A 121 27.62 -2.81 -10.67
C GLU A 121 27.13 -3.62 -11.88
N SER A 122 25.98 -4.30 -11.79
CA SER A 122 25.42 -5.09 -12.89
C SER A 122 24.74 -4.27 -13.99
N LEU A 123 24.44 -2.99 -13.74
CA LEU A 123 23.70 -2.15 -14.68
C LEU A 123 24.59 -1.66 -15.84
N SER A 124 23.98 -1.57 -17.02
CA SER A 124 24.62 -0.95 -18.19
C SER A 124 24.70 0.57 -18.02
N GLU A 125 25.90 1.15 -18.26
CA GLU A 125 26.10 2.60 -18.15
C GLU A 125 25.22 3.43 -19.11
N HIS A 126 24.75 2.83 -20.21
CA HIS A 126 23.90 3.52 -21.19
C HIS A 126 22.49 3.82 -20.69
N TYR A 127 22.04 3.17 -19.62
CA TYR A 127 20.67 3.28 -19.10
C TYR A 127 20.62 3.78 -17.65
N VAL A 128 21.73 4.31 -17.12
CA VAL A 128 21.87 4.69 -15.72
C VAL A 128 22.09 6.19 -15.57
N LEU A 129 21.24 6.82 -14.75
CA LEU A 129 21.43 8.17 -14.23
C LEU A 129 21.72 8.08 -12.71
N LYS A 130 22.91 8.53 -12.30
CA LYS A 130 23.29 8.56 -10.88
C LYS A 130 23.10 9.94 -10.31
N ILE A 131 22.39 10.01 -9.20
CA ILE A 131 22.02 11.27 -8.52
C ILE A 131 22.40 11.17 -7.05
N ARG A 132 23.05 12.19 -6.53
CA ARG A 132 23.30 12.30 -5.10
C ARG A 132 22.02 12.68 -4.36
N TYR A 133 21.73 12.01 -3.26
CA TYR A 133 20.57 12.26 -2.41
C TYR A 133 20.43 13.74 -2.02
N GLU A 134 21.55 14.37 -1.69
CA GLU A 134 21.61 15.77 -1.26
C GLU A 134 21.20 16.74 -2.39
N ALA A 135 21.35 16.36 -3.65
CA ALA A 135 20.95 17.18 -4.79
C ALA A 135 19.44 17.10 -5.10
N LEU A 136 18.69 16.22 -4.45
CA LEU A 136 17.23 16.09 -4.69
C LEU A 136 16.40 17.30 -4.22
N HIS A 137 16.99 18.30 -3.59
CA HIS A 137 16.35 19.57 -3.28
C HIS A 137 16.53 20.64 -4.37
N GLU A 138 17.37 20.37 -5.37
CA GLU A 138 17.65 21.26 -6.49
C GLU A 138 16.67 21.00 -7.64
N GLU A 139 16.02 22.05 -8.14
CA GLU A 139 15.07 21.91 -9.24
C GLU A 139 15.72 21.36 -10.51
N GLU A 140 16.93 21.82 -10.83
CA GLU A 140 17.69 21.33 -11.98
C GLU A 140 17.94 19.81 -11.91
N THR A 141 18.30 19.30 -10.74
CA THR A 141 18.48 17.87 -10.52
C THR A 141 17.18 17.10 -10.75
N CYS A 142 16.07 17.62 -10.25
CA CYS A 142 14.76 17.00 -10.43
C CYS A 142 14.27 17.07 -11.86
N THR A 143 14.58 18.16 -12.60
CA THR A 143 14.32 18.27 -14.03
C THR A 143 15.11 17.23 -14.82
N ASN A 144 16.37 17.01 -14.50
CA ASN A 144 17.20 15.97 -15.13
C ASN A 144 16.64 14.56 -14.89
N ILE A 145 16.16 14.28 -13.66
CA ILE A 145 15.46 13.01 -13.33
C ILE A 145 14.19 12.87 -14.17
N TRP A 146 13.41 13.93 -14.26
CA TRP A 146 12.18 13.97 -15.03
C TRP A 146 12.43 13.68 -16.50
N ASP A 147 13.35 14.39 -17.13
CA ASP A 147 13.70 14.20 -18.53
C ASP A 147 14.23 12.79 -18.80
N PHE A 148 15.06 12.29 -17.92
CA PHE A 148 15.57 10.93 -18.03
C PHE A 148 14.47 9.87 -17.90
N ALA A 149 13.53 10.01 -16.97
CA ALA A 149 12.44 9.07 -16.75
C ALA A 149 11.34 9.18 -17.81
N THR A 150 10.92 10.42 -18.12
CA THR A 150 9.71 10.69 -18.92
C THR A 150 10.02 11.08 -20.37
N GLY A 151 11.23 11.54 -20.66
CA GLY A 151 11.64 12.01 -21.97
C GLY A 151 11.03 13.37 -22.32
N GLU A 152 10.04 13.41 -23.21
CA GLU A 152 9.53 14.66 -23.79
C GLU A 152 8.36 15.28 -23.01
N LEU A 153 8.03 14.79 -21.82
CA LEU A 153 6.98 15.42 -21.02
C LEU A 153 7.47 16.78 -20.52
N PRO A 154 6.65 17.83 -20.64
CA PRO A 154 7.02 19.15 -20.12
C PRO A 154 7.22 19.06 -18.59
N TRP A 155 8.25 19.75 -18.13
CA TRP A 155 8.52 19.86 -16.70
C TRP A 155 7.36 20.57 -15.96
N ASP A 156 6.93 20.01 -14.84
CA ASP A 156 5.89 20.57 -13.98
C ASP A 156 6.52 21.21 -12.74
N SER A 157 6.92 22.48 -12.87
CA SER A 157 7.55 23.25 -11.79
C SER A 157 6.61 23.49 -10.60
N GLU A 158 5.31 23.64 -10.85
CA GLU A 158 4.33 23.83 -9.76
C GLU A 158 4.23 22.58 -8.90
N ARG A 159 4.20 21.42 -9.54
CA ARG A 159 4.21 20.13 -8.85
C ARG A 159 5.49 19.93 -8.04
N TRP A 160 6.65 20.23 -8.62
CA TRP A 160 7.91 20.16 -7.90
C TRP A 160 7.92 21.10 -6.69
N GLU A 161 7.49 22.35 -6.86
CA GLU A 161 7.43 23.33 -5.77
C GLU A 161 6.48 22.88 -4.64
N MET A 162 5.34 22.30 -4.99
CA MET A 162 4.41 21.72 -4.02
C MET A 162 5.05 20.56 -3.26
N LEU A 163 5.65 19.61 -3.98
CA LEU A 163 6.24 18.42 -3.37
C LEU A 163 7.52 18.73 -2.59
N SER A 164 8.30 19.75 -2.98
CA SER A 164 9.53 20.15 -2.28
C SER A 164 9.27 20.66 -0.86
N LYS A 165 8.06 21.17 -0.61
CA LYS A 165 7.59 21.63 0.71
C LYS A 165 7.10 20.47 1.59
N LEU A 166 6.95 19.26 1.03
CA LEU A 166 6.41 18.10 1.73
C LEU A 166 7.52 17.12 2.11
N ASN A 167 7.57 16.74 3.37
CA ASN A 167 8.40 15.62 3.82
C ASN A 167 7.57 14.33 3.79
N VAL A 168 7.40 13.77 2.60
CA VAL A 168 6.57 12.58 2.33
C VAL A 168 6.97 11.35 3.17
N GLN A 169 8.15 11.38 3.81
CA GLN A 169 8.65 10.25 4.58
C GLN A 169 8.44 10.38 6.10
N VAL A 170 8.29 11.59 6.60
CA VAL A 170 8.21 11.87 8.05
C VAL A 170 6.81 12.26 8.47
N ASP A 171 6.05 12.89 7.60
CA ASP A 171 4.77 13.50 7.95
C ASP A 171 3.63 12.75 7.24
N VAL A 172 3.04 11.79 7.95
CA VAL A 172 1.91 11.00 7.45
C VAL A 172 0.69 11.91 7.23
N GLU A 173 0.58 13.00 7.99
CA GLU A 173 -0.50 13.98 7.87
C GLU A 173 -0.36 14.87 6.62
N THR A 174 0.87 14.99 6.08
CA THR A 174 1.17 15.77 4.87
C THR A 174 1.38 14.91 3.63
N ARG A 175 1.19 13.59 3.71
CA ARG A 175 1.20 12.76 2.49
C ARG A 175 0.09 13.25 1.59
N PRO A 176 0.37 13.72 0.36
CA PRO A 176 -0.70 13.91 -0.59
C PRO A 176 -1.40 12.57 -0.74
N THR A 177 -2.66 12.53 -0.37
CA THR A 177 -3.57 11.44 -0.78
C THR A 177 -3.29 11.23 -2.25
N GLN A 178 -2.96 10.01 -2.67
CA GLN A 178 -2.49 9.71 -4.00
C GLN A 178 -3.31 10.49 -5.02
N CYS A 179 -2.71 11.57 -5.55
CA CYS A 179 -3.16 12.32 -6.69
C CYS A 179 -4.69 12.42 -6.91
N ALA A 180 -5.41 13.00 -5.98
CA ALA A 180 -6.53 13.82 -6.36
C ALA A 180 -5.96 15.22 -6.58
N VAL A 181 -5.67 15.59 -7.81
CA VAL A 181 -5.61 17.00 -8.20
C VAL A 181 -7.04 17.50 -8.05
N MET A 182 -7.40 17.90 -6.84
CA MET A 182 -8.62 18.66 -6.63
C MET A 182 -8.38 20.04 -7.23
N SER A 183 -9.04 20.29 -8.35
CA SER A 183 -9.27 21.64 -8.81
C SER A 183 -9.81 22.48 -7.63
N PRO A 184 -9.34 23.71 -7.41
CA PRO A 184 -9.80 24.55 -6.31
C PRO A 184 -11.16 25.15 -6.66
N SER A 185 -12.22 24.36 -6.58
CA SER A 185 -13.59 24.83 -6.55
C SER A 185 -14.51 23.69 -6.21
N GLU A 186 -14.67 23.47 -4.93
CA GLU A 186 -15.93 23.05 -4.33
C GLU A 186 -15.76 23.04 -2.82
N GLN A 187 -16.08 24.15 -2.20
CA GLN A 187 -16.38 24.21 -0.78
C GLN A 187 -17.65 23.39 -0.57
N ASN A 188 -17.50 22.14 -0.19
CA ASN A 188 -18.61 21.30 0.21
C ASN A 188 -19.13 21.77 1.56
N THR A 189 -20.27 22.40 1.54
CA THR A 189 -21.16 22.58 2.68
C THR A 189 -21.45 21.17 3.24
N PRO A 190 -21.40 20.94 4.54
CA PRO A 190 -21.73 19.63 5.10
C PRO A 190 -23.19 19.32 4.78
N SER A 191 -23.43 18.34 3.91
CA SER A 191 -24.77 17.83 3.65
C SER A 191 -25.28 17.15 4.92
N GLN A 192 -26.33 17.69 5.48
CA GLN A 192 -27.10 17.01 6.54
C GLN A 192 -27.63 15.69 5.97
N LYS A 193 -27.21 14.58 6.59
CA LYS A 193 -27.72 13.26 6.29
C LYS A 193 -29.25 13.24 6.44
N PRO A 194 -30.00 12.72 5.47
CA PRO A 194 -31.42 12.51 5.66
C PRO A 194 -31.65 11.42 6.71
N VAL A 195 -32.44 11.72 7.71
CA VAL A 195 -32.93 10.74 8.69
C VAL A 195 -33.98 9.89 7.99
N ALA A 196 -33.60 8.75 7.46
CA ALA A 196 -34.55 7.74 7.01
C ALA A 196 -34.86 6.81 8.18
N ALA A 197 -36.00 7.00 8.78
CA ALA A 197 -36.58 6.07 9.74
C ALA A 197 -37.36 4.99 8.96
N ASP A 198 -36.68 3.90 8.64
CA ASP A 198 -37.29 2.61 8.45
C ASP A 198 -36.36 1.56 9.04
N ILE A 199 -36.90 0.72 9.92
CA ILE A 199 -36.15 -0.29 10.68
C ILE A 199 -35.64 -1.34 9.70
N ILE A 200 -34.45 -1.06 9.13
CA ILE A 200 -33.64 -2.11 8.50
C ILE A 200 -33.05 -2.91 9.64
N PRO A 201 -33.19 -4.26 9.66
CA PRO A 201 -32.49 -5.07 10.66
C PRO A 201 -31.02 -4.68 10.63
N ASP A 202 -30.40 -4.47 11.80
CA ASP A 202 -28.98 -4.16 11.86
C ASP A 202 -28.20 -5.32 11.24
N CYS A 203 -27.85 -5.18 9.98
CA CYS A 203 -27.17 -6.21 9.19
C CYS A 203 -25.85 -6.60 9.84
N HIS A 204 -25.21 -5.69 10.59
CA HIS A 204 -24.02 -5.97 11.35
C HIS A 204 -24.31 -6.90 12.54
N GLU A 205 -25.41 -6.67 13.28
CA GLU A 205 -25.78 -7.55 14.38
C GLU A 205 -26.13 -8.95 13.86
N GLU A 206 -26.85 -9.05 12.74
CA GLU A 206 -27.18 -10.32 12.10
C GLU A 206 -25.91 -11.07 11.65
N TYR A 207 -24.93 -10.37 11.08
CA TYR A 207 -23.63 -10.95 10.74
C TYR A 207 -22.98 -11.60 11.96
N TYR A 208 -22.85 -10.88 13.08
CA TYR A 208 -22.26 -11.43 14.30
C TYR A 208 -23.13 -12.53 14.92
N ARG A 209 -24.43 -12.49 14.77
CA ARG A 209 -25.34 -13.54 15.21
C ARG A 209 -25.11 -14.86 14.45
N ILE A 210 -24.80 -14.77 13.16
CA ILE A 210 -24.47 -15.95 12.36
C ILE A 210 -23.12 -16.53 12.76
N ILE A 211 -22.06 -15.73 12.86
CA ILE A 211 -20.72 -16.25 13.16
C ILE A 211 -20.62 -16.85 14.57
N ARG A 212 -21.39 -16.36 15.54
CA ARG A 212 -21.49 -16.96 16.89
C ARG A 212 -22.06 -18.38 16.89
N GLN A 213 -22.67 -18.85 15.81
CA GLN A 213 -23.22 -20.20 15.74
C GLN A 213 -22.15 -21.26 15.44
N PHE A 214 -20.99 -20.89 14.92
CA PHE A 214 -19.91 -21.80 14.56
C PHE A 214 -18.53 -21.39 15.09
N LEU A 215 -18.39 -20.22 15.69
CA LEU A 215 -17.13 -19.76 16.27
C LEU A 215 -17.21 -19.70 17.80
N PRO A 216 -16.16 -20.09 18.52
CA PRO A 216 -16.03 -19.79 19.93
C PRO A 216 -15.92 -18.27 20.18
N THR A 217 -16.34 -17.81 21.35
CA THR A 217 -16.39 -16.37 21.69
C THR A 217 -15.08 -15.64 21.37
N GLN A 218 -13.94 -16.21 21.74
CA GLN A 218 -12.62 -15.61 21.50
C GLN A 218 -12.31 -15.44 19.99
N ALA A 219 -12.81 -16.34 19.15
CA ALA A 219 -12.69 -16.24 17.70
C ALA A 219 -13.62 -15.15 17.13
N VAL A 220 -14.83 -15.02 17.68
CA VAL A 220 -15.77 -13.94 17.31
C VAL A 220 -15.17 -12.58 17.64
N ASP A 221 -14.59 -12.43 18.84
CA ASP A 221 -13.93 -11.18 19.26
C ASP A 221 -12.76 -10.83 18.32
N TRP A 222 -11.96 -11.84 17.91
CA TRP A 222 -10.89 -11.66 16.95
C TRP A 222 -11.42 -11.24 15.56
N VAL A 223 -12.47 -11.90 15.04
CA VAL A 223 -13.10 -11.54 13.77
C VAL A 223 -13.65 -10.10 13.83
N HIS A 224 -14.29 -9.73 14.95
CA HIS A 224 -14.80 -8.38 15.12
C HIS A 224 -13.69 -7.31 15.02
N GLN A 225 -12.58 -7.50 15.72
CA GLN A 225 -11.43 -6.60 15.63
C GLN A 225 -10.83 -6.58 14.22
N ALA A 226 -10.72 -7.75 13.58
CA ALA A 226 -10.20 -7.86 12.22
C ALA A 226 -11.07 -7.11 11.19
N CYS A 227 -12.40 -7.21 11.30
CA CYS A 227 -13.34 -6.46 10.45
C CYS A 227 -13.25 -4.95 10.69
N ARG A 228 -13.06 -4.49 11.93
CA ARG A 228 -12.84 -3.06 12.22
C ARG A 228 -11.57 -2.53 11.56
N ILE A 229 -10.48 -3.28 11.64
CA ILE A 229 -9.22 -2.92 10.99
C ILE A 229 -9.39 -2.93 9.46
N ALA A 230 -10.11 -3.90 8.92
CA ALA A 230 -10.41 -3.96 7.49
C ALA A 230 -11.18 -2.72 7.02
N ARG A 231 -12.22 -2.32 7.76
CA ARG A 231 -13.00 -1.11 7.46
C ARG A 231 -12.15 0.16 7.53
N PHE A 232 -11.30 0.30 8.54
CA PHE A 232 -10.36 1.42 8.61
C PHE A 232 -9.46 1.48 7.36
N TRP A 233 -8.93 0.34 6.91
CA TRP A 233 -8.12 0.29 5.69
C TRP A 233 -8.91 0.58 4.43
N ASP A 234 -10.18 0.22 4.38
CA ASP A 234 -11.10 0.54 3.30
C ASP A 234 -11.24 2.06 3.17
N HIS A 235 -11.56 2.75 4.26
CA HIS A 235 -11.59 4.21 4.29
C HIS A 235 -10.27 4.86 3.86
N VAL A 236 -9.12 4.29 4.28
CA VAL A 236 -7.79 4.79 3.85
C VAL A 236 -7.60 4.65 2.35
N VAL A 237 -8.06 3.54 1.76
CA VAL A 237 -7.87 3.24 0.33
C VAL A 237 -8.82 4.08 -0.53
N ASP A 238 -10.04 4.27 -0.09
CA ASP A 238 -11.07 5.03 -0.81
C ASP A 238 -10.89 6.55 -0.64
N GLY A 239 -10.03 6.96 0.29
CA GLY A 239 -9.74 8.38 0.54
C GLY A 239 -10.80 9.06 1.42
N ASP A 240 -11.57 8.28 2.14
CA ASP A 240 -12.58 8.78 3.07
C ASP A 240 -11.96 9.56 4.24
N PRO A 241 -12.67 10.55 4.79
CA PRO A 241 -12.21 11.29 5.94
C PRO A 241 -12.07 10.37 7.17
N ILE A 242 -10.86 10.19 7.65
CA ILE A 242 -10.56 9.39 8.84
C ILE A 242 -10.27 10.34 10.00
N SER A 243 -10.94 10.14 11.13
CA SER A 243 -10.63 10.90 12.33
C SER A 243 -9.31 10.42 12.94
N LYS A 244 -8.57 11.35 13.57
CA LYS A 244 -7.34 11.00 14.30
C LYS A 244 -7.58 9.91 15.35
N LEU A 245 -8.70 9.97 16.06
CA LEU A 245 -9.09 8.97 17.06
C LEU A 245 -9.29 7.58 16.41
N GLU A 246 -9.94 7.52 15.26
CA GLU A 246 -10.15 6.25 14.54
C GLU A 246 -8.84 5.64 14.07
N ALA A 247 -7.93 6.47 13.55
CA ALA A 247 -6.59 6.04 13.17
C ALA A 247 -5.80 5.49 14.38
N GLU A 248 -5.76 6.24 15.48
CA GLU A 248 -5.09 5.82 16.73
C GLU A 248 -5.66 4.50 17.26
N MET A 249 -6.99 4.37 17.35
CA MET A 249 -7.64 3.14 17.81
C MET A 249 -7.37 1.95 16.92
N SER A 250 -7.30 2.15 15.60
CA SER A 250 -7.03 1.09 14.64
C SER A 250 -5.57 0.64 14.69
N PHE A 251 -4.63 1.57 14.83
CA PHE A 251 -3.22 1.24 15.04
C PHE A 251 -2.99 0.55 16.38
N GLN A 252 -3.60 1.03 17.45
CA GLN A 252 -3.53 0.37 18.75
C GLN A 252 -4.06 -1.07 18.67
N ALA A 253 -5.23 -1.26 18.07
CA ALA A 253 -5.83 -2.58 17.90
C ALA A 253 -4.91 -3.51 17.09
N LEU A 254 -4.31 -3.03 15.98
CA LEU A 254 -3.46 -3.83 15.11
C LEU A 254 -2.13 -4.21 15.76
N LEU A 255 -1.47 -3.25 16.43
CA LEU A 255 -0.10 -3.42 16.90
C LEU A 255 -0.02 -4.01 18.32
N PHE A 256 -1.02 -3.73 19.17
CA PHE A 256 -0.97 -4.09 20.57
C PHE A 256 -2.08 -5.05 20.99
N ASP A 257 -3.34 -4.76 20.64
CA ASP A 257 -4.45 -5.56 21.15
C ASP A 257 -4.55 -6.91 20.44
N TRP A 258 -4.43 -6.91 19.12
CA TRP A 258 -4.55 -8.11 18.29
C TRP A 258 -3.52 -9.21 18.63
N PRO A 259 -2.21 -8.92 18.77
CA PRO A 259 -1.23 -9.92 19.18
C PRO A 259 -1.49 -10.51 20.59
N GLU A 260 -2.15 -9.75 21.46
CA GLU A 260 -2.44 -10.17 22.82
C GLU A 260 -3.76 -10.97 22.96
N MET A 261 -4.60 -10.98 21.90
CA MET A 261 -5.86 -11.76 21.94
C MET A 261 -5.57 -13.26 22.07
N PRO A 262 -6.25 -13.98 22.99
CA PRO A 262 -6.02 -15.41 23.22
C PRO A 262 -6.11 -16.23 21.93
N PHE A 263 -7.14 -16.00 21.12
CA PHE A 263 -7.33 -16.70 19.86
C PHE A 263 -6.15 -16.49 18.88
N TYR A 264 -5.59 -15.28 18.82
CA TYR A 264 -4.45 -14.99 17.97
C TYR A 264 -3.15 -15.60 18.52
N LYS A 265 -3.00 -15.70 19.84
CA LYS A 265 -1.84 -16.38 20.45
C LYS A 265 -1.81 -17.85 20.08
N ASP A 266 -2.97 -18.50 20.02
CA ASP A 266 -3.07 -19.92 19.69
C ASP A 266 -2.91 -20.20 18.19
N PHE A 267 -3.44 -19.34 17.33
CA PHE A 267 -3.54 -19.56 15.89
C PHE A 267 -2.84 -18.48 15.02
N GLY A 268 -2.03 -17.62 15.61
CA GLY A 268 -1.42 -16.47 14.95
C GLY A 268 -0.71 -16.74 13.63
N PRO A 269 0.11 -17.80 13.48
CA PRO A 269 0.78 -18.11 12.22
C PRO A 269 -0.20 -18.36 11.06
N GLN A 270 -1.25 -19.15 11.31
CA GLN A 270 -2.29 -19.47 10.33
C GLN A 270 -3.11 -18.22 9.97
N LEU A 271 -3.53 -17.48 11.00
CA LEU A 271 -4.32 -16.26 10.85
C LEU A 271 -3.54 -15.16 10.13
N ARG A 272 -2.25 -14.98 10.41
CA ARG A 272 -1.39 -14.03 9.67
C ARG A 272 -1.31 -14.35 8.19
N SER A 273 -1.14 -15.62 7.85
CA SER A 273 -1.09 -16.05 6.46
C SER A 273 -2.41 -15.77 5.75
N ALA A 274 -3.54 -16.06 6.41
CA ALA A 274 -4.87 -15.81 5.89
C ALA A 274 -5.16 -14.32 5.69
N VAL A 275 -4.87 -13.49 6.70
CA VAL A 275 -5.04 -12.03 6.64
C VAL A 275 -4.14 -11.43 5.55
N LYS A 276 -2.86 -11.83 5.48
CA LYS A 276 -1.94 -11.39 4.43
C LYS A 276 -2.49 -11.70 3.04
N ARG A 277 -3.01 -12.90 2.84
CA ARG A 277 -3.62 -13.31 1.58
C ARG A 277 -4.88 -12.50 1.28
N SER A 278 -5.74 -12.31 2.27
CA SER A 278 -6.99 -11.56 2.13
C SER A 278 -6.76 -10.09 1.82
N ILE A 279 -5.79 -9.42 2.46
CA ILE A 279 -5.38 -8.05 2.14
C ILE A 279 -4.83 -7.98 0.71
N PHE A 280 -4.08 -8.97 0.27
CA PHE A 280 -3.57 -9.03 -1.09
C PHE A 280 -4.69 -9.16 -2.13
N GLU A 281 -5.66 -10.03 -1.86
CA GLU A 281 -6.80 -10.27 -2.76
C GLU A 281 -7.77 -9.08 -2.75
N TRP A 282 -7.94 -8.40 -1.63
CA TRP A 282 -8.69 -7.16 -1.51
C TRP A 282 -8.17 -6.04 -2.43
N ARG A 283 -6.87 -5.83 -2.50
CA ARG A 283 -6.27 -4.86 -3.45
C ARG A 283 -6.61 -5.12 -4.92
N ASN A 284 -7.08 -6.32 -5.24
CA ASN A 284 -7.41 -6.75 -6.60
C ASN A 284 -8.91 -6.98 -6.83
N GLY A 285 -9.77 -6.71 -5.84
CA GLY A 285 -11.18 -7.06 -5.94
C GLY A 285 -12.06 -6.33 -4.94
N ASN A 286 -12.57 -7.03 -3.95
CA ASN A 286 -13.61 -6.55 -3.06
C ASN A 286 -13.16 -6.65 -1.60
N ALA A 287 -13.13 -5.53 -0.87
CA ALA A 287 -12.83 -5.47 0.55
C ALA A 287 -13.73 -6.38 1.40
N TRP A 288 -14.96 -6.52 0.98
CA TRP A 288 -15.97 -7.33 1.65
C TRP A 288 -15.70 -8.85 1.64
N ASP A 289 -14.82 -9.32 0.76
CA ASP A 289 -14.31 -10.70 0.81
C ASP A 289 -13.63 -11.01 2.15
N LEU A 290 -13.07 -10.03 2.83
CA LEU A 290 -12.52 -10.16 4.17
C LEU A 290 -13.59 -10.58 5.20
N CYS A 291 -14.76 -9.96 5.16
CA CYS A 291 -15.87 -10.28 6.07
C CYS A 291 -16.36 -11.73 5.93
N TYR A 292 -16.15 -12.36 4.78
CA TYR A 292 -16.42 -13.78 4.56
C TYR A 292 -15.24 -14.67 4.94
N ARG A 293 -14.03 -14.28 4.60
CA ARG A 293 -12.81 -15.10 4.75
C ARG A 293 -12.31 -15.17 6.19
N LEU A 294 -12.41 -14.08 6.94
CA LEU A 294 -11.97 -14.07 8.34
C LEU A 294 -12.73 -15.08 9.22
N PRO A 295 -14.08 -15.13 9.21
CA PRO A 295 -14.81 -16.17 9.93
C PRO A 295 -14.53 -17.57 9.39
N MET A 296 -14.34 -17.74 8.07
CA MET A 296 -13.97 -19.03 7.47
C MET A 296 -12.63 -19.53 8.02
N MET A 297 -11.61 -18.67 8.06
CA MET A 297 -10.29 -19.03 8.58
C MET A 297 -10.32 -19.31 10.08
N ALA A 298 -11.10 -18.55 10.83
CA ALA A 298 -11.30 -18.81 12.26
C ALA A 298 -12.01 -20.16 12.47
N ALA A 299 -13.00 -20.51 11.65
CA ALA A 299 -13.69 -21.82 11.72
C ALA A 299 -12.74 -22.99 11.40
N ILE A 300 -11.85 -22.82 10.39
CA ILE A 300 -10.82 -23.82 10.07
C ILE A 300 -9.83 -24.00 11.22
N SER A 301 -9.48 -22.92 11.92
CA SER A 301 -8.45 -22.96 12.97
C SER A 301 -8.96 -23.52 14.30
N ALA A 302 -10.11 -23.11 14.76
CA ALA A 302 -10.66 -23.53 16.06
C ALA A 302 -12.18 -23.43 16.15
N GLY A 303 -12.86 -23.46 15.04
CA GLY A 303 -14.31 -23.43 14.96
C GLY A 303 -14.92 -24.71 14.44
N ASP A 304 -16.19 -24.63 14.09
CA ASP A 304 -16.94 -25.69 13.43
C ASP A 304 -17.03 -25.38 11.93
N ILE A 305 -16.16 -25.98 11.13
CA ILE A 305 -16.10 -25.74 9.69
C ILE A 305 -17.32 -26.33 8.96
N GLU A 306 -17.91 -27.39 9.47
CA GLU A 306 -19.11 -27.99 8.87
C GLU A 306 -20.30 -27.03 9.05
N LYS A 307 -20.44 -26.50 10.25
CA LYS A 307 -21.45 -25.48 10.56
C LYS A 307 -21.22 -24.17 9.80
N PHE A 308 -19.97 -23.77 9.60
CA PHE A 308 -19.65 -22.67 8.70
C PHE A 308 -20.18 -22.94 7.28
N HIS A 309 -19.93 -24.11 6.71
CA HIS A 309 -20.42 -24.44 5.36
C HIS A 309 -21.95 -24.43 5.27
N GLU A 310 -22.65 -24.89 6.31
CA GLU A 310 -24.11 -24.85 6.38
C GLU A 310 -24.62 -23.38 6.35
N LEU A 311 -23.96 -22.47 7.07
CA LEU A 311 -24.38 -21.10 7.23
C LEU A 311 -23.78 -20.12 6.20
N ALA A 312 -22.80 -20.56 5.42
CA ALA A 312 -22.09 -19.73 4.45
C ALA A 312 -23.01 -19.01 3.42
N PRO A 313 -24.06 -19.63 2.88
CA PRO A 313 -24.98 -18.93 1.99
C PRO A 313 -25.67 -17.74 2.66
N ARG A 314 -26.13 -17.91 3.90
CA ARG A 314 -26.77 -16.86 4.69
C ARG A 314 -25.78 -15.74 5.07
N LEU A 315 -24.56 -16.12 5.43
CA LEU A 315 -23.50 -15.15 5.72
C LEU A 315 -23.19 -14.27 4.51
N LYS A 316 -23.12 -14.85 3.30
CA LYS A 316 -22.96 -14.12 2.05
C LYS A 316 -24.11 -13.18 1.76
N GLU A 317 -25.35 -13.62 2.01
CA GLU A 317 -26.54 -12.78 1.84
C GLU A 317 -26.47 -11.54 2.73
N VAL A 318 -26.12 -11.71 4.01
CA VAL A 318 -25.97 -10.60 4.97
C VAL A 318 -24.84 -9.66 4.56
N ILE A 319 -23.69 -10.18 4.14
CA ILE A 319 -22.59 -9.36 3.62
C ILE A 319 -23.03 -8.54 2.41
N ASN A 320 -23.79 -9.13 1.48
CA ASN A 320 -24.29 -8.41 0.32
C ASN A 320 -25.31 -7.31 0.71
N LEU A 321 -26.06 -7.48 1.80
CA LEU A 321 -26.92 -6.43 2.33
C LEU A 321 -26.10 -5.29 2.92
N ILE A 322 -25.04 -5.59 3.70
CA ILE A 322 -24.12 -4.59 4.24
C ILE A 322 -23.49 -3.78 3.09
N ILE A 323 -23.01 -4.45 2.05
CA ILE A 323 -22.43 -3.77 0.85
C ILE A 323 -23.44 -2.83 0.20
N LYS A 324 -24.70 -3.24 0.08
CA LYS A 324 -25.74 -2.39 -0.50
C LYS A 324 -26.05 -1.18 0.38
N GLU A 325 -26.01 -1.34 1.68
CA GLU A 325 -26.17 -0.23 2.63
C GLU A 325 -25.04 0.78 2.49
N ASP A 326 -23.78 0.32 2.47
CA ASP A 326 -22.63 1.21 2.29
C ASP A 326 -22.68 1.95 0.95
N THR A 327 -22.99 1.28 -0.16
CA THR A 327 -23.12 1.93 -1.48
C THR A 327 -24.27 2.95 -1.59
N LEU A 328 -25.28 2.88 -0.71
CA LEU A 328 -26.35 3.89 -0.63
C LEU A 328 -25.92 5.16 0.14
N TRP A 329 -24.87 5.08 0.94
CA TRP A 329 -24.31 6.24 1.66
C TRP A 329 -23.28 7.02 0.84
N ASP A 330 -22.72 6.39 -0.21
CA ASP A 330 -21.72 7.00 -1.11
C ASP A 330 -22.36 7.79 -2.28
N GLN A 331 -23.68 7.78 -2.42
CA GLN A 331 -24.47 8.54 -3.41
C GLN A 331 -25.11 9.80 -2.79
#